data_b7a08be39e819cf15887c19c74fd2739
#
_entry.id   b7a08be39e819cf15887c19c74fd2739
#
_cell.length_a   1.000
_cell.length_b   1.000
_cell.length_c   1.000
_cell.angle_alpha   90.00
_cell.angle_beta   90.00
_cell.angle_gamma   90.00
#
_symmetry.space_group_name_H-M   'P 1'
#
loop_
_entity.id
_entity.type
_entity.pdbx_description
1 polymer ?
#
loop_
_entity_poly.entity_id
_entity_poly.type
_entity_poly.pdbx_seq_one_letter_code
_entity_poly.pdbx_strand_id
1 'polypeptide(L)'
;MLETYMPKVESVKTTENQGTFQIEPLEPGYGVTLGNALRRVLLSSLPGAAVTSLKIDGVYHEFATVPGVREDTTELILNVKKIRLKSYSDQPVQIRLQAKGPGVVTAADLVTPSDVEIVNPEQYLATLDSPEAVLDMELVVEKGKGYLPSDGREAPSIGVIPIDAIFTPVRRVNYTVEHVRVGSRTDLDRLVIDILTDGSISPADALSESANTLVRYFSIFTELGPAGKRGERVVIGTRATAGKDYDRPIEDLDLSVRAYNCLKRSGITKIGQLLEMSEDDLLAVRNFGQKSLDELKQRLEALGYAPAGATAEAGEEAEKGAAEASKEEEQSLVSDEAGFGVEMGETEELGHEAEEVAAGGQDEE
;
A
#
# COMPACT_ATOMS: atom_id res chain seq x y z
N MET A 1 43.65 -3.12 -8.54
CA MET A 1 42.29 -3.02 -9.02
C MET A 1 41.42 -3.90 -8.14
N LEU A 2 40.43 -3.36 -7.47
CA LEU A 2 39.41 -4.18 -6.80
C LEU A 2 38.59 -4.84 -7.91
N GLU A 3 38.72 -6.14 -8.08
CA GLU A 3 37.86 -6.90 -8.97
C GLU A 3 36.43 -6.87 -8.36
N THR A 4 35.57 -6.06 -8.90
CA THR A 4 34.18 -6.00 -8.49
C THR A 4 33.43 -7.12 -9.22
N TYR A 5 33.14 -8.18 -8.52
CA TYR A 5 32.29 -9.26 -9.04
C TYR A 5 30.84 -8.80 -9.00
N MET A 6 30.17 -8.84 -10.16
CA MET A 6 28.73 -8.54 -10.23
C MET A 6 27.93 -9.77 -9.79
N PRO A 7 27.12 -9.67 -8.71
CA PRO A 7 26.26 -10.75 -8.29
C PRO A 7 25.25 -11.12 -9.36
N LYS A 8 24.97 -12.40 -9.49
CA LYS A 8 23.93 -12.93 -10.37
C LYS A 8 22.88 -13.65 -9.54
N VAL A 9 21.64 -13.58 -9.98
CA VAL A 9 20.53 -14.32 -9.40
C VAL A 9 20.17 -15.44 -10.37
N GLU A 10 20.23 -16.67 -9.89
CA GLU A 10 19.85 -17.85 -10.65
C GLU A 10 18.69 -18.58 -9.98
N SER A 11 17.73 -19.01 -10.76
CA SER A 11 16.64 -19.86 -10.28
C SER A 11 17.06 -21.31 -10.40
N VAL A 12 17.28 -21.96 -9.26
CA VAL A 12 17.73 -23.35 -9.19
C VAL A 12 16.58 -24.33 -9.39
N LYS A 13 15.44 -24.03 -8.72
CA LYS A 13 14.22 -24.83 -8.81
C LYS A 13 13.02 -23.93 -8.65
N THR A 14 12.09 -24.01 -9.58
CA THR A 14 10.85 -23.23 -9.53
C THR A 14 9.68 -24.13 -9.90
N THR A 15 8.65 -24.10 -9.06
CA THR A 15 7.31 -24.61 -9.28
C THR A 15 6.33 -23.45 -9.13
N GLU A 16 5.05 -23.68 -9.34
CA GLU A 16 4.03 -22.61 -9.21
C GLU A 16 4.09 -21.92 -7.83
N ASN A 17 4.28 -22.67 -6.76
CA ASN A 17 4.20 -22.18 -5.39
C ASN A 17 5.52 -22.22 -4.63
N GLN A 18 6.58 -22.81 -5.17
CA GLN A 18 7.87 -22.92 -4.51
C GLN A 18 9.01 -22.53 -5.45
N GLY A 19 9.92 -21.67 -4.97
CA GLY A 19 11.11 -21.27 -5.70
C GLY A 19 12.35 -21.29 -4.81
N THR A 20 13.45 -21.80 -5.37
CA THR A 20 14.80 -21.73 -4.77
C THR A 20 15.66 -20.85 -5.66
N PHE A 21 16.17 -19.76 -5.09
CA PHE A 21 17.00 -18.77 -5.77
C PHE A 21 18.40 -18.75 -5.17
N GLN A 22 19.40 -18.69 -6.03
CA GLN A 22 20.79 -18.61 -5.67
C GLN A 22 21.36 -17.28 -6.13
N ILE A 23 22.01 -16.57 -5.21
CA ILE A 23 22.60 -15.25 -5.45
C ILE A 23 24.08 -15.35 -5.14
N GLU A 24 24.93 -15.20 -6.16
CA GLU A 24 26.39 -15.27 -6.02
C GLU A 24 27.12 -14.52 -7.15
N PRO A 25 28.40 -14.14 -6.98
CA PRO A 25 29.12 -14.07 -5.71
C PRO A 25 28.75 -12.80 -4.93
N LEU A 26 28.67 -12.88 -3.61
CA LEU A 26 28.46 -11.74 -2.72
C LEU A 26 29.74 -11.49 -1.91
N GLU A 27 29.99 -10.24 -1.53
CA GLU A 27 31.06 -9.92 -0.58
C GLU A 27 30.75 -10.53 0.80
N PRO A 28 31.79 -10.86 1.60
CA PRO A 28 31.61 -11.50 2.90
C PRO A 28 30.65 -10.75 3.82
N GLY A 29 29.67 -11.47 4.38
CA GLY A 29 28.63 -10.93 5.27
C GLY A 29 27.38 -10.40 4.57
N TYR A 30 27.43 -10.12 3.25
CA TYR A 30 26.24 -9.66 2.52
C TYR A 30 25.20 -10.76 2.35
N GLY A 31 25.60 -12.04 2.34
CA GLY A 31 24.67 -13.15 2.29
C GLY A 31 23.66 -13.11 3.45
N VAL A 32 24.14 -12.93 4.68
CA VAL A 32 23.28 -12.82 5.87
C VAL A 32 22.45 -11.53 5.84
N THR A 33 23.06 -10.41 5.49
CA THR A 33 22.37 -9.10 5.45
C THR A 33 21.20 -9.11 4.47
N LEU A 34 21.43 -9.55 3.24
CA LEU A 34 20.40 -9.61 2.20
C LEU A 34 19.37 -10.70 2.51
N GLY A 35 19.81 -11.89 2.93
CA GLY A 35 18.92 -13.00 3.26
C GLY A 35 17.94 -12.66 4.37
N ASN A 36 18.42 -12.05 5.46
CA ASN A 36 17.56 -11.63 6.56
C ASN A 36 16.61 -10.48 6.16
N ALA A 37 17.10 -9.47 5.45
CA ALA A 37 16.28 -8.35 4.99
C ALA A 37 15.16 -8.82 4.06
N LEU A 38 15.47 -9.61 3.04
CA LEU A 38 14.51 -10.18 2.10
C LEU A 38 13.51 -11.09 2.81
N ARG A 39 13.97 -11.99 3.69
CA ARG A 39 13.08 -12.86 4.46
C ARG A 39 12.05 -12.06 5.26
N ARG A 40 12.46 -11.00 5.94
CA ARG A 40 11.56 -10.18 6.74
C ARG A 40 10.51 -9.48 5.88
N VAL A 41 10.92 -8.89 4.76
CA VAL A 41 9.99 -8.19 3.86
C VAL A 41 9.03 -9.17 3.19
N LEU A 42 9.53 -10.33 2.72
CA LEU A 42 8.72 -11.40 2.13
C LEU A 42 7.58 -11.86 3.07
N LEU A 43 7.87 -12.00 4.37
CA LEU A 43 6.92 -12.51 5.35
C LEU A 43 5.95 -11.46 5.90
N SER A 44 6.25 -10.16 5.80
CA SER A 44 5.46 -9.13 6.49
C SER A 44 4.94 -8.01 5.62
N SER A 45 5.54 -7.76 4.45
CA SER A 45 5.32 -6.47 3.76
C SER A 45 4.66 -6.60 2.39
N LEU A 46 4.56 -7.81 1.85
CA LEU A 46 3.90 -8.04 0.58
C LEU A 46 2.37 -7.92 0.75
N PRO A 47 1.69 -7.22 -0.18
CA PRO A 47 0.24 -7.14 -0.18
C PRO A 47 -0.37 -8.48 -0.62
N GLY A 48 -1.56 -8.75 -0.13
CA GLY A 48 -2.37 -9.88 -0.54
C GLY A 48 -3.84 -9.59 -0.36
N ALA A 49 -4.71 -10.56 -0.69
CA ALA A 49 -6.15 -10.46 -0.53
C ALA A 49 -6.65 -11.55 0.43
N ALA A 50 -7.60 -11.20 1.27
CA ALA A 50 -8.22 -12.14 2.19
C ALA A 50 -9.68 -11.75 2.48
N VAL A 51 -10.46 -12.71 2.94
CA VAL A 51 -11.81 -12.45 3.46
C VAL A 51 -11.68 -11.82 4.85
N THR A 52 -12.30 -10.66 5.05
CA THR A 52 -12.25 -9.90 6.30
C THR A 52 -13.53 -10.01 7.12
N SER A 53 -14.65 -10.28 6.48
CA SER A 53 -15.93 -10.52 7.15
C SER A 53 -16.82 -11.44 6.33
N LEU A 54 -17.72 -12.10 7.00
CA LEU A 54 -18.73 -12.93 6.37
C LEU A 54 -20.11 -12.66 7.01
N LYS A 55 -21.15 -12.88 6.21
CA LYS A 55 -22.54 -12.88 6.64
C LYS A 55 -23.20 -14.14 6.11
N ILE A 56 -23.89 -14.88 6.99
CA ILE A 56 -24.64 -16.08 6.64
C ILE A 56 -26.10 -15.79 6.93
N ASP A 57 -26.98 -16.13 5.99
CA ASP A 57 -28.40 -15.93 6.20
C ASP A 57 -28.93 -16.77 7.39
N GLY A 58 -29.68 -16.11 8.28
CA GLY A 58 -30.19 -16.75 9.52
C GLY A 58 -29.18 -16.93 10.65
N VAL A 59 -27.92 -16.45 10.52
CA VAL A 59 -26.87 -16.53 11.54
C VAL A 59 -26.47 -15.14 12.02
N TYR A 60 -26.46 -14.94 13.34
CA TYR A 60 -26.18 -13.63 13.94
C TYR A 60 -24.87 -13.57 14.75
N HIS A 61 -24.28 -14.73 15.06
CA HIS A 61 -23.02 -14.82 15.82
C HIS A 61 -22.23 -16.07 15.42
N GLU A 62 -20.97 -16.08 15.69
CA GLU A 62 -20.01 -17.10 15.27
C GLU A 62 -20.22 -18.49 15.91
N PHE A 63 -20.96 -18.59 16.99
CA PHE A 63 -21.26 -19.85 17.70
C PHE A 63 -22.62 -20.44 17.32
N ALA A 64 -23.24 -19.98 16.25
CA ALA A 64 -24.52 -20.52 15.79
C ALA A 64 -24.30 -21.78 14.90
N THR A 65 -25.39 -22.46 14.63
CA THR A 65 -25.43 -23.56 13.66
C THR A 65 -26.30 -23.16 12.48
N VAL A 66 -25.95 -23.62 11.28
CA VAL A 66 -26.72 -23.41 10.06
C VAL A 66 -27.62 -24.63 9.83
N PRO A 67 -28.95 -24.49 9.74
CA PRO A 67 -29.84 -25.65 9.56
C PRO A 67 -29.53 -26.44 8.28
N GLY A 68 -29.32 -27.75 8.40
CA GLY A 68 -29.04 -28.62 7.26
C GLY A 68 -27.60 -28.57 6.76
N VAL A 69 -26.72 -27.81 7.39
CA VAL A 69 -25.28 -27.81 7.17
C VAL A 69 -24.61 -28.61 8.29
N ARG A 70 -23.67 -29.44 7.92
CA ARG A 70 -22.98 -30.33 8.84
C ARG A 70 -22.03 -29.59 9.78
N GLU A 71 -21.32 -28.61 9.23
CA GLU A 71 -20.35 -27.77 9.93
C GLU A 71 -21.08 -26.67 10.71
N ASP A 72 -20.55 -26.34 11.89
CA ASP A 72 -20.95 -25.15 12.61
C ASP A 72 -20.34 -23.88 11.98
N THR A 73 -20.80 -22.71 12.42
CA THR A 73 -20.31 -21.43 11.88
C THR A 73 -18.81 -21.25 12.13
N THR A 74 -18.29 -21.73 13.24
CA THR A 74 -16.85 -21.67 13.57
C THR A 74 -16.01 -22.48 12.58
N GLU A 75 -16.44 -23.72 12.26
CA GLU A 75 -15.79 -24.55 11.25
C GLU A 75 -15.88 -23.93 9.85
N LEU A 76 -17.03 -23.36 9.49
CA LEU A 76 -17.19 -22.60 8.24
C LEU A 76 -16.19 -21.44 8.15
N ILE A 77 -16.05 -20.65 9.22
CA ILE A 77 -15.06 -19.55 9.29
C ILE A 77 -13.64 -20.09 9.07
N LEU A 78 -13.27 -21.20 9.73
CA LEU A 78 -11.94 -21.82 9.57
C LEU A 78 -11.70 -22.32 8.14
N ASN A 79 -12.72 -22.78 7.45
CA ASN A 79 -12.61 -23.20 6.05
C ASN A 79 -12.54 -22.00 5.11
N VAL A 80 -13.33 -20.95 5.34
CA VAL A 80 -13.27 -19.69 4.58
C VAL A 80 -11.88 -19.03 4.69
N LYS A 81 -11.24 -19.04 5.86
CA LYS A 81 -9.87 -18.55 6.05
C LYS A 81 -8.81 -19.25 5.19
N LYS A 82 -9.11 -20.46 4.67
CA LYS A 82 -8.21 -21.23 3.80
C LYS A 82 -8.36 -20.88 2.33
N ILE A 83 -9.38 -20.11 1.95
CA ILE A 83 -9.56 -19.64 0.58
C ILE A 83 -8.39 -18.72 0.23
N ARG A 84 -7.81 -18.92 -0.95
CA ARG A 84 -6.72 -18.12 -1.49
C ARG A 84 -7.26 -17.27 -2.61
N LEU A 85 -7.06 -15.96 -2.49
CA LEU A 85 -7.69 -14.98 -3.36
C LEU A 85 -6.63 -14.08 -3.99
N LYS A 86 -6.90 -13.66 -5.21
CA LYS A 86 -6.30 -12.51 -5.86
C LYS A 86 -7.34 -11.42 -6.00
N SER A 87 -7.07 -10.22 -5.55
CA SER A 87 -7.92 -9.05 -5.80
C SER A 87 -7.19 -8.03 -6.64
N TYR A 88 -7.82 -7.55 -7.68
CA TYR A 88 -7.33 -6.49 -8.56
C TYR A 88 -7.87 -5.11 -8.17
N SER A 89 -8.94 -5.08 -7.36
CA SER A 89 -9.53 -3.85 -6.81
C SER A 89 -8.82 -3.42 -5.53
N ASP A 90 -8.68 -2.13 -5.30
CA ASP A 90 -8.21 -1.56 -4.02
C ASP A 90 -9.35 -1.27 -3.05
N GLN A 91 -10.60 -1.41 -3.50
CA GLN A 91 -11.80 -1.28 -2.67
C GLN A 91 -12.27 -2.66 -2.21
N PRO A 92 -12.99 -2.73 -1.06
CA PRO A 92 -13.62 -3.96 -0.61
C PRO A 92 -14.58 -4.52 -1.68
N VAL A 93 -14.49 -5.82 -1.96
CA VAL A 93 -15.31 -6.50 -2.96
C VAL A 93 -16.16 -7.56 -2.28
N GLN A 94 -17.45 -7.58 -2.56
CA GLN A 94 -18.37 -8.62 -2.07
C GLN A 94 -18.41 -9.79 -3.05
N ILE A 95 -18.29 -11.01 -2.51
CA ILE A 95 -18.50 -12.26 -3.21
C ILE A 95 -19.61 -13.05 -2.51
N ARG A 96 -20.34 -13.86 -3.24
CA ARG A 96 -21.50 -14.59 -2.71
C ARG A 96 -21.43 -16.07 -3.01
N LEU A 97 -21.89 -16.86 -2.05
CA LEU A 97 -22.12 -18.29 -2.19
C LEU A 97 -23.61 -18.58 -2.02
N GLN A 98 -24.18 -19.32 -2.98
CA GLN A 98 -25.52 -19.88 -2.86
C GLN A 98 -25.49 -21.35 -3.21
N ALA A 99 -25.66 -22.22 -2.22
CA ALA A 99 -25.72 -23.65 -2.40
C ALA A 99 -27.05 -24.20 -1.87
N LYS A 100 -27.65 -25.15 -2.61
CA LYS A 100 -28.94 -25.79 -2.25
C LYS A 100 -28.88 -27.30 -2.46
N GLY A 101 -29.52 -28.03 -1.55
CA GLY A 101 -29.66 -29.47 -1.63
C GLY A 101 -28.42 -30.21 -1.13
N PRO A 102 -28.46 -31.53 -1.02
CA PRO A 102 -27.38 -32.30 -0.45
C PRO A 102 -26.14 -32.30 -1.34
N GLY A 103 -24.99 -32.03 -0.76
CA GLY A 103 -23.74 -32.02 -1.50
C GLY A 103 -22.59 -31.34 -0.76
N VAL A 104 -21.39 -31.49 -1.33
CA VAL A 104 -20.20 -30.81 -0.86
C VAL A 104 -20.11 -29.45 -1.52
N VAL A 105 -19.89 -28.44 -0.73
CA VAL A 105 -19.70 -27.05 -1.16
C VAL A 105 -18.22 -26.70 -1.11
N THR A 106 -17.71 -26.16 -2.18
CA THR A 106 -16.31 -25.79 -2.35
C THR A 106 -16.17 -24.30 -2.72
N ALA A 107 -14.95 -23.81 -2.75
CA ALA A 107 -14.71 -22.43 -3.17
C ALA A 107 -15.08 -22.19 -4.65
N ALA A 108 -15.19 -23.22 -5.48
CA ALA A 108 -15.65 -23.10 -6.87
C ALA A 108 -17.12 -22.66 -6.98
N ASP A 109 -17.92 -22.86 -5.93
CA ASP A 109 -19.35 -22.48 -5.89
C ASP A 109 -19.55 -20.98 -5.56
N LEU A 110 -18.46 -20.26 -5.24
CA LEU A 110 -18.48 -18.82 -5.00
C LEU A 110 -18.66 -18.05 -6.32
N VAL A 111 -19.59 -17.14 -6.34
CA VAL A 111 -19.79 -16.20 -7.45
C VAL A 111 -18.90 -14.99 -7.19
N THR A 112 -17.88 -14.81 -8.02
CA THR A 112 -16.92 -13.72 -7.93
C THR A 112 -17.07 -12.75 -9.09
N PRO A 113 -16.98 -11.42 -8.86
CA PRO A 113 -16.84 -10.45 -9.95
C PRO A 113 -15.46 -10.57 -10.61
N SER A 114 -15.26 -9.88 -11.73
CA SER A 114 -13.99 -9.88 -12.50
C SER A 114 -12.77 -9.43 -11.70
N ASP A 115 -12.99 -8.70 -10.62
CA ASP A 115 -11.95 -8.09 -9.79
C ASP A 115 -11.37 -9.04 -8.74
N VAL A 116 -11.97 -10.24 -8.58
CA VAL A 116 -11.52 -11.26 -7.62
C VAL A 116 -11.40 -12.61 -8.29
N GLU A 117 -10.25 -13.24 -8.13
CA GLU A 117 -9.93 -14.58 -8.62
C GLU A 117 -9.68 -15.53 -7.45
N ILE A 118 -10.25 -16.73 -7.50
CA ILE A 118 -10.02 -17.80 -6.53
C ILE A 118 -8.88 -18.68 -7.04
N VAL A 119 -7.81 -18.77 -6.26
CA VAL A 119 -6.61 -19.54 -6.62
C VAL A 119 -6.77 -21.03 -6.34
N ASN A 120 -7.56 -21.39 -5.30
CA ASN A 120 -7.79 -22.78 -4.89
C ASN A 120 -9.30 -23.14 -4.90
N PRO A 121 -9.92 -23.30 -6.07
CA PRO A 121 -11.34 -23.55 -6.20
C PRO A 121 -11.78 -24.88 -5.55
N GLU A 122 -10.88 -25.82 -5.38
CA GLU A 122 -11.11 -27.11 -4.71
C GLU A 122 -11.21 -27.01 -3.18
N GLN A 123 -10.98 -25.82 -2.58
CA GLN A 123 -11.04 -25.65 -1.14
C GLN A 123 -12.43 -26.00 -0.60
N TYR A 124 -12.47 -26.99 0.27
CA TYR A 124 -13.68 -27.41 0.96
C TYR A 124 -14.21 -26.31 1.89
N LEU A 125 -15.51 -26.05 1.83
CA LEU A 125 -16.18 -25.07 2.69
C LEU A 125 -17.18 -25.73 3.63
N ALA A 126 -18.14 -26.50 3.11
CA ALA A 126 -19.22 -27.10 3.88
C ALA A 126 -19.80 -28.36 3.23
N THR A 127 -20.62 -29.10 3.96
CA THR A 127 -21.47 -30.18 3.45
C THR A 127 -22.94 -29.89 3.80
N LEU A 128 -23.79 -29.95 2.81
CA LEU A 128 -25.23 -29.88 2.96
C LEU A 128 -25.79 -31.30 3.08
N ASP A 129 -26.48 -31.60 4.17
CA ASP A 129 -26.95 -32.98 4.48
C ASP A 129 -28.40 -33.23 4.06
N SER A 130 -29.18 -32.19 3.78
CA SER A 130 -30.61 -32.33 3.44
C SER A 130 -31.00 -31.70 2.13
N PRO A 131 -32.03 -32.18 1.43
CA PRO A 131 -32.53 -31.57 0.18
C PRO A 131 -33.09 -30.16 0.38
N GLU A 132 -33.51 -29.82 1.59
CA GLU A 132 -34.06 -28.51 1.94
C GLU A 132 -33.00 -27.55 2.46
N ALA A 133 -31.77 -28.04 2.67
CA ALA A 133 -30.67 -27.21 3.14
C ALA A 133 -30.32 -26.11 2.12
N VAL A 134 -30.18 -24.91 2.61
CA VAL A 134 -29.75 -23.73 1.85
C VAL A 134 -28.62 -23.06 2.61
N LEU A 135 -27.51 -22.87 1.95
CA LEU A 135 -26.40 -22.07 2.47
C LEU A 135 -26.24 -20.83 1.59
N ASP A 136 -26.59 -19.67 2.14
CA ASP A 136 -26.42 -18.38 1.50
C ASP A 136 -25.44 -17.55 2.33
N MET A 137 -24.28 -17.23 1.75
CA MET A 137 -23.20 -16.49 2.41
C MET A 137 -22.74 -15.32 1.55
N GLU A 138 -22.52 -14.19 2.19
CA GLU A 138 -21.85 -13.03 1.61
C GLU A 138 -20.49 -12.87 2.30
N LEU A 139 -19.43 -12.75 1.51
CA LEU A 139 -18.06 -12.61 1.98
C LEU A 139 -17.51 -11.28 1.47
N VAL A 140 -16.78 -10.55 2.32
CA VAL A 140 -16.09 -9.32 1.93
C VAL A 140 -14.62 -9.63 1.79
N VAL A 141 -14.08 -9.38 0.59
CA VAL A 141 -12.66 -9.53 0.24
C VAL A 141 -12.01 -8.17 0.23
N GLU A 142 -10.89 -8.05 0.94
CA GLU A 142 -10.10 -6.82 0.99
C GLU A 142 -8.63 -7.10 0.67
N LYS A 143 -7.93 -6.08 0.18
CA LYS A 143 -6.47 -6.06 0.09
C LYS A 143 -5.87 -5.54 1.38
N GLY A 144 -4.79 -6.16 1.81
CA GLY A 144 -4.07 -5.72 3.00
C GLY A 144 -2.64 -6.27 3.04
N LYS A 145 -1.97 -6.06 4.18
CA LYS A 145 -0.63 -6.56 4.44
C LYS A 145 -0.57 -7.23 5.81
N GLY A 146 0.19 -8.32 5.89
CA GLY A 146 0.40 -9.02 7.15
C GLY A 146 -0.85 -9.71 7.68
N TYR A 147 -1.19 -9.47 8.94
CA TYR A 147 -2.29 -10.09 9.65
C TYR A 147 -3.18 -9.02 10.29
N LEU A 148 -4.49 -9.16 10.09
CA LEU A 148 -5.50 -8.29 10.68
C LEU A 148 -6.41 -9.14 11.56
N PRO A 149 -6.34 -9.00 12.92
CA PRO A 149 -7.23 -9.72 13.82
C PRO A 149 -8.67 -9.24 13.70
N SER A 150 -9.63 -10.13 13.96
CA SER A 150 -11.06 -9.78 14.09
C SER A 150 -11.35 -9.09 15.41
N ASP A 151 -10.54 -9.37 16.43
CA ASP A 151 -10.69 -8.86 17.77
C ASP A 151 -10.61 -7.33 17.82
N GLY A 152 -11.58 -6.69 18.45
CA GLY A 152 -11.69 -5.22 18.51
C GLY A 152 -12.23 -4.53 17.26
N ARG A 153 -12.61 -5.26 16.21
CA ARG A 153 -13.33 -4.68 15.07
C ARG A 153 -14.83 -4.69 15.31
N GLU A 154 -15.45 -3.54 15.20
CA GLU A 154 -16.92 -3.44 15.23
C GLU A 154 -17.49 -4.05 13.95
N ALA A 155 -18.52 -4.90 14.11
CA ALA A 155 -19.26 -5.41 12.98
C ALA A 155 -20.01 -4.24 12.30
N PRO A 156 -19.88 -4.05 10.96
CA PRO A 156 -20.50 -2.92 10.26
C PRO A 156 -22.02 -2.98 10.31
N SER A 157 -22.63 -4.15 10.53
CA SER A 157 -24.06 -4.32 10.70
C SER A 157 -24.38 -5.63 11.45
N ILE A 158 -25.63 -5.74 11.93
CA ILE A 158 -26.10 -6.95 12.63
C ILE A 158 -26.04 -8.15 11.66
N GLY A 159 -25.47 -9.26 12.14
CA GLY A 159 -25.30 -10.50 11.37
C GLY A 159 -24.04 -10.56 10.50
N VAL A 160 -23.24 -9.49 10.45
CA VAL A 160 -21.90 -9.55 9.84
C VAL A 160 -20.88 -9.99 10.91
N ILE A 161 -20.18 -11.06 10.63
CA ILE A 161 -19.18 -11.65 11.52
C ILE A 161 -17.80 -11.26 11.00
N PRO A 162 -17.02 -10.46 11.72
CA PRO A 162 -15.65 -10.16 11.36
C PRO A 162 -14.78 -11.41 11.57
N ILE A 163 -13.86 -11.66 10.65
CA ILE A 163 -12.93 -12.79 10.74
C ILE A 163 -11.49 -12.29 10.63
N ASP A 164 -10.55 -13.04 11.20
CA ASP A 164 -9.14 -12.73 11.06
C ASP A 164 -8.70 -12.89 9.61
N ALA A 165 -8.00 -11.91 9.09
CA ALA A 165 -7.51 -11.91 7.73
C ALA A 165 -5.98 -12.06 7.68
N ILE A 166 -5.51 -13.07 6.97
CA ILE A 166 -4.09 -13.31 6.69
C ILE A 166 -3.84 -12.89 5.24
N PHE A 167 -3.31 -11.69 5.06
CA PHE A 167 -3.05 -11.14 3.74
C PHE A 167 -1.74 -11.62 3.12
N THR A 168 -0.79 -12.07 3.95
CA THR A 168 0.55 -12.44 3.48
C THR A 168 0.49 -13.61 2.50
N PRO A 169 0.91 -13.42 1.22
CA PRO A 169 0.89 -14.48 0.22
C PRO A 169 2.05 -15.48 0.39
N VAL A 170 3.06 -15.13 1.18
CA VAL A 170 4.23 -15.97 1.41
C VAL A 170 4.07 -16.77 2.70
N ARG A 171 4.10 -18.10 2.58
CA ARG A 171 3.91 -19.03 3.69
C ARG A 171 5.18 -19.33 4.46
N ARG A 172 6.29 -19.48 3.74
CA ARG A 172 7.58 -19.84 4.33
C ARG A 172 8.73 -19.27 3.53
N VAL A 173 9.72 -18.74 4.23
CA VAL A 173 10.99 -18.32 3.66
C VAL A 173 12.12 -18.87 4.52
N ASN A 174 13.02 -19.62 3.89
CA ASN A 174 14.27 -20.02 4.49
C ASN A 174 15.42 -19.49 3.65
N TYR A 175 16.56 -19.23 4.28
CA TYR A 175 17.77 -18.93 3.57
C TYR A 175 18.97 -19.59 4.23
N THR A 176 19.97 -19.90 3.40
CA THR A 176 21.29 -20.41 3.82
C THR A 176 22.37 -19.59 3.14
N VAL A 177 23.48 -19.44 3.83
CA VAL A 177 24.67 -18.76 3.29
C VAL A 177 25.82 -19.75 3.27
N GLU A 178 26.43 -19.90 2.11
CA GLU A 178 27.56 -20.80 1.87
C GLU A 178 28.75 -19.99 1.37
N HIS A 179 29.98 -20.45 1.64
CA HIS A 179 31.14 -19.84 1.04
C HIS A 179 31.38 -20.39 -0.37
N VAL A 180 31.72 -19.49 -1.30
CA VAL A 180 31.97 -19.83 -2.68
C VAL A 180 33.33 -19.32 -3.11
N ARG A 181 34.00 -20.11 -3.95
CA ARG A 181 35.31 -19.73 -4.53
C ARG A 181 35.12 -19.13 -5.91
N VAL A 182 35.64 -17.92 -6.11
CA VAL A 182 35.69 -17.28 -7.42
C VAL A 182 37.14 -16.84 -7.69
N GLY A 183 37.77 -17.48 -8.64
CA GLY A 183 39.18 -17.25 -8.94
C GLY A 183 40.10 -17.62 -7.77
N SER A 184 40.80 -16.64 -7.25
CA SER A 184 41.72 -16.77 -6.10
C SER A 184 41.01 -16.52 -4.75
N ARG A 185 39.82 -15.93 -4.73
CA ARG A 185 39.09 -15.64 -3.50
C ARG A 185 38.21 -16.84 -3.09
N THR A 186 38.26 -17.18 -1.81
CA THR A 186 37.49 -18.29 -1.20
C THR A 186 36.55 -17.83 -0.10
N ASP A 187 36.48 -16.54 0.12
CA ASP A 187 35.76 -15.86 1.20
C ASP A 187 34.46 -15.22 0.78
N LEU A 188 34.01 -15.43 -0.46
CA LEU A 188 32.79 -14.88 -0.98
C LEU A 188 31.55 -15.70 -0.53
N ASP A 189 30.44 -15.02 -0.38
CA ASP A 189 29.19 -15.64 0.03
C ASP A 189 28.33 -16.05 -1.19
N ARG A 190 27.63 -17.17 -1.03
CA ARG A 190 26.50 -17.60 -1.84
C ARG A 190 25.26 -17.60 -0.95
N LEU A 191 24.28 -16.85 -1.32
CA LEU A 191 22.97 -16.82 -0.65
C LEU A 191 22.00 -17.71 -1.42
N VAL A 192 21.42 -18.70 -0.74
CA VAL A 192 20.33 -19.54 -1.26
C VAL A 192 19.07 -19.21 -0.49
N ILE A 193 18.00 -18.84 -1.20
CA ILE A 193 16.70 -18.50 -0.60
C ILE A 193 15.64 -19.46 -1.13
N ASP A 194 14.91 -20.11 -0.22
CA ASP A 194 13.75 -20.95 -0.50
C ASP A 194 12.48 -20.19 -0.12
N ILE A 195 11.59 -20.00 -1.09
CA ILE A 195 10.31 -19.30 -0.92
C ILE A 195 9.18 -20.25 -1.23
N LEU A 196 8.21 -20.34 -0.30
CA LEU A 196 6.93 -21.03 -0.50
C LEU A 196 5.81 -20.02 -0.42
N THR A 197 5.07 -19.87 -1.52
CA THR A 197 3.89 -19.00 -1.61
C THR A 197 2.61 -19.81 -1.44
N ASP A 198 1.49 -19.13 -1.41
CA ASP A 198 0.17 -19.75 -1.39
C ASP A 198 -0.44 -19.93 -2.79
N GLY A 199 0.25 -19.49 -3.84
CA GLY A 199 -0.19 -19.55 -5.25
C GLY A 199 -0.82 -18.25 -5.76
N SER A 200 -1.12 -17.29 -4.88
CA SER A 200 -1.62 -15.97 -5.32
C SER A 200 -0.53 -15.13 -5.99
N ILE A 201 0.72 -15.38 -5.68
CA ILE A 201 1.90 -14.74 -6.30
C ILE A 201 2.96 -15.81 -6.61
N SER A 202 3.70 -15.64 -7.70
CA SER A 202 4.83 -16.52 -7.99
C SER A 202 6.00 -16.25 -7.04
N PRO A 203 6.84 -17.25 -6.69
CA PRO A 203 8.01 -17.02 -5.85
C PRO A 203 9.00 -15.99 -6.42
N ALA A 204 9.13 -15.91 -7.74
CA ALA A 204 10.01 -14.95 -8.41
C ALA A 204 9.46 -13.51 -8.29
N ASP A 205 8.16 -13.33 -8.52
CA ASP A 205 7.52 -12.02 -8.36
C ASP A 205 7.54 -11.56 -6.90
N ALA A 206 7.31 -12.46 -5.95
CA ALA A 206 7.40 -12.17 -4.52
C ALA A 206 8.82 -11.69 -4.13
N LEU A 207 9.87 -12.36 -4.64
CA LEU A 207 11.26 -11.95 -4.42
C LEU A 207 11.54 -10.57 -5.03
N SER A 208 11.10 -10.34 -6.26
CA SER A 208 11.26 -9.06 -6.98
C SER A 208 10.56 -7.92 -6.25
N GLU A 209 9.30 -8.12 -5.83
CA GLU A 209 8.53 -7.09 -5.14
C GLU A 209 9.09 -6.78 -3.75
N SER A 210 9.62 -7.80 -3.04
CA SER A 210 10.30 -7.61 -1.77
C SER A 210 11.59 -6.81 -1.94
N ALA A 211 12.38 -7.08 -2.98
CA ALA A 211 13.58 -6.33 -3.31
C ALA A 211 13.26 -4.87 -3.66
N ASN A 212 12.23 -4.61 -4.47
CA ASN A 212 11.76 -3.27 -4.80
C ASN A 212 11.32 -2.48 -3.56
N THR A 213 10.66 -3.18 -2.62
CA THR A 213 10.28 -2.57 -1.33
C THR A 213 11.50 -2.14 -0.54
N LEU A 214 12.55 -2.98 -0.46
CA LEU A 214 13.81 -2.63 0.22
C LEU A 214 14.52 -1.46 -0.47
N VAL A 215 14.62 -1.47 -1.79
CA VAL A 215 15.23 -0.37 -2.57
C VAL A 215 14.52 0.95 -2.26
N ARG A 216 13.19 0.97 -2.24
CA ARG A 216 12.40 2.17 -1.91
C ARG A 216 12.69 2.69 -0.51
N TYR A 217 12.83 1.82 0.50
CA TYR A 217 13.16 2.26 1.84
C TYR A 217 14.63 2.67 1.99
N PHE A 218 15.55 1.98 1.32
CA PHE A 218 16.98 2.35 1.37
C PHE A 218 17.27 3.65 0.61
N SER A 219 16.52 3.98 -0.43
CA SER A 219 16.70 5.24 -1.17
C SER A 219 16.54 6.47 -0.29
N ILE A 220 15.68 6.42 0.75
CA ILE A 220 15.50 7.51 1.71
C ILE A 220 16.82 7.88 2.39
N PHE A 221 17.66 6.88 2.69
CA PHE A 221 18.95 7.12 3.36
C PHE A 221 20.01 7.69 2.43
N THR A 222 19.89 7.51 1.11
CA THR A 222 20.83 8.08 0.15
C THR A 222 20.73 9.60 0.07
N GLU A 223 19.60 10.17 0.44
CA GLU A 223 19.35 11.62 0.46
C GLU A 223 20.04 12.35 1.63
N LEU A 224 20.47 11.62 2.67
CA LEU A 224 21.14 12.20 3.84
C LEU A 224 22.61 12.58 3.61
N GLY A 225 23.24 12.06 2.56
CA GLY A 225 24.66 12.31 2.27
C GLY A 225 24.90 13.62 1.50
N PRO A 226 26.15 14.16 1.51
CA PRO A 226 26.50 15.33 0.71
C PRO A 226 26.34 15.08 -0.81
N ALA A 227 26.28 13.83 -1.25
CA ALA A 227 25.93 13.45 -2.62
C ALA A 227 24.42 13.52 -2.90
N GLY A 228 23.55 13.48 -1.89
CA GLY A 228 22.11 13.64 -2.02
C GLY A 228 21.67 15.06 -2.40
N LYS A 229 22.60 16.03 -2.35
CA LYS A 229 22.39 17.39 -2.87
C LYS A 229 22.66 17.51 -4.37
N ARG A 230 23.11 16.47 -5.04
CA ARG A 230 23.15 16.39 -6.51
C ARG A 230 21.93 15.59 -6.95
N GLY A 231 20.80 16.32 -6.94
CA GLY A 231 19.49 15.96 -7.36
C GLY A 231 19.41 15.04 -8.57
N GLU A 232 19.17 13.79 -8.33
CA GLU A 232 18.17 13.05 -9.06
C GLU A 232 17.13 12.61 -8.01
N ARG A 233 16.13 13.47 -7.79
CA ARG A 233 14.87 13.04 -7.23
C ARG A 233 14.38 11.93 -8.14
N VAL A 234 14.56 10.69 -7.71
CA VAL A 234 13.71 9.60 -8.20
C VAL A 234 12.31 9.96 -7.71
N VAL A 235 11.56 10.62 -8.54
CA VAL A 235 10.15 10.90 -8.31
C VAL A 235 9.44 9.55 -8.36
N ILE A 236 9.33 8.91 -7.20
CA ILE A 236 8.44 7.78 -6.97
C ILE A 236 7.05 8.38 -6.80
N GLY A 237 6.44 8.72 -7.90
CA GLY A 237 5.09 9.24 -7.89
C GLY A 237 4.57 9.39 -9.31
N THR A 238 3.54 8.63 -9.59
CA THR A 238 2.64 8.77 -10.74
C THR A 238 3.18 8.36 -12.10
N ARG A 239 3.39 7.07 -12.27
CA ARG A 239 3.35 6.42 -13.60
C ARG A 239 1.92 6.21 -14.11
N ALA A 240 0.93 6.90 -13.53
CA ALA A 240 -0.48 6.65 -13.83
C ALA A 240 -1.07 7.50 -14.97
N THR A 241 -0.34 8.50 -15.50
CA THR A 241 -0.86 9.33 -16.62
C THR A 241 0.08 9.44 -17.83
N ALA A 242 1.24 8.80 -17.81
CA ALA A 242 2.26 8.95 -18.87
C ALA A 242 2.07 8.05 -20.10
N GLY A 243 0.96 7.34 -20.23
CA GLY A 243 0.82 6.29 -21.27
C GLY A 243 0.47 6.77 -22.67
N LYS A 244 -0.09 7.96 -22.86
CA LYS A 244 -0.54 8.44 -24.18
C LYS A 244 0.14 9.72 -24.67
N ASP A 245 0.64 10.55 -23.77
CA ASP A 245 1.15 11.89 -24.11
C ASP A 245 2.69 12.01 -24.03
N TYR A 246 3.37 10.97 -23.52
CA TYR A 246 4.83 10.95 -23.41
C TYR A 246 5.55 11.03 -24.78
N ASP A 247 4.98 10.40 -25.80
CA ASP A 247 5.51 10.39 -27.16
C ASP A 247 5.06 11.58 -28.03
N ARG A 248 4.27 12.53 -27.49
CA ARG A 248 3.85 13.71 -28.24
C ARG A 248 5.04 14.58 -28.60
N PRO A 249 5.09 15.13 -29.83
CA PRO A 249 6.15 16.03 -30.26
C PRO A 249 6.05 17.38 -29.55
N ILE A 250 7.19 18.05 -29.31
CA ILE A 250 7.26 19.40 -28.72
C ILE A 250 6.58 20.47 -29.60
N GLU A 251 6.26 20.15 -30.85
CA GLU A 251 5.53 21.02 -31.78
C GLU A 251 4.11 21.31 -31.27
N ASP A 252 3.50 20.41 -30.51
CA ASP A 252 2.16 20.56 -29.95
C ASP A 252 2.10 21.55 -28.75
N LEU A 253 3.26 21.98 -28.24
CA LEU A 253 3.36 22.96 -27.15
C LEU A 253 3.19 24.41 -27.58
N ASP A 254 3.13 24.70 -28.90
CA ASP A 254 2.94 26.03 -29.45
C ASP A 254 3.93 27.07 -28.89
N LEU A 255 5.20 26.62 -28.71
CA LEU A 255 6.29 27.47 -28.21
C LEU A 255 6.75 28.49 -29.25
N SER A 256 7.34 29.59 -28.78
CA SER A 256 7.99 30.52 -29.67
C SER A 256 9.04 29.84 -30.54
N VAL A 257 9.21 30.31 -31.78
CA VAL A 257 10.19 29.76 -32.75
C VAL A 257 11.60 29.67 -32.15
N ARG A 258 11.94 30.61 -31.27
CA ARG A 258 13.23 30.61 -30.58
C ARG A 258 13.36 29.49 -29.56
N ALA A 259 12.38 29.32 -28.67
CA ALA A 259 12.37 28.25 -27.65
C ALA A 259 12.36 26.86 -28.32
N TYR A 260 11.49 26.65 -29.30
CA TYR A 260 11.42 25.43 -30.09
C TYR A 260 12.74 25.04 -30.74
N ASN A 261 13.41 26.03 -31.44
CA ASN A 261 14.67 25.75 -32.11
C ASN A 261 15.81 25.45 -31.13
N CYS A 262 15.79 26.02 -29.92
CA CYS A 262 16.79 25.69 -28.89
C CYS A 262 16.64 24.25 -28.39
N LEU A 263 15.41 23.81 -28.09
CA LEU A 263 15.13 22.47 -27.64
C LEU A 263 15.44 21.41 -28.72
N LYS A 264 15.03 21.66 -29.97
CA LYS A 264 15.28 20.76 -31.10
C LYS A 264 16.77 20.58 -31.40
N ARG A 265 17.58 21.67 -31.29
CA ARG A 265 19.04 21.61 -31.47
C ARG A 265 19.75 20.84 -30.37
N SER A 266 19.16 20.75 -29.17
CA SER A 266 19.67 20.00 -28.04
C SER A 266 19.17 18.53 -28.04
N GLY A 267 18.45 18.12 -29.11
CA GLY A 267 17.98 16.73 -29.28
C GLY A 267 16.67 16.42 -28.55
N ILE A 268 16.01 17.43 -27.96
CA ILE A 268 14.73 17.28 -27.28
C ILE A 268 13.63 17.43 -28.32
N THR A 269 12.88 16.35 -28.56
CA THR A 269 11.85 16.29 -29.61
C THR A 269 10.48 15.85 -29.09
N LYS A 270 10.40 15.33 -27.86
CA LYS A 270 9.19 14.81 -27.23
C LYS A 270 8.89 15.51 -25.92
N ILE A 271 7.59 15.66 -25.59
CA ILE A 271 7.13 16.27 -24.33
C ILE A 271 7.64 15.46 -23.12
N GLY A 272 7.67 14.14 -23.22
CA GLY A 272 8.18 13.28 -22.15
C GLY A 272 9.63 13.58 -21.76
N GLN A 273 10.48 13.94 -22.72
CA GLN A 273 11.88 14.32 -22.45
C GLN A 273 11.95 15.64 -21.66
N LEU A 274 11.03 16.59 -21.91
CA LEU A 274 10.96 17.84 -21.15
C LEU A 274 10.48 17.64 -19.71
N LEU A 275 9.56 16.71 -19.51
CA LEU A 275 9.04 16.38 -18.17
C LEU A 275 10.06 15.64 -17.28
N GLU A 276 11.07 15.03 -17.91
CA GLU A 276 12.17 14.35 -17.20
C GLU A 276 13.33 15.27 -16.86
N MET A 277 13.41 16.46 -17.49
CA MET A 277 14.52 17.40 -17.27
C MET A 277 14.22 18.36 -16.11
N SER A 278 15.28 18.68 -15.35
CA SER A 278 15.22 19.72 -14.32
C SER A 278 15.26 21.15 -14.94
N GLU A 279 14.83 22.15 -14.18
CA GLU A 279 14.92 23.54 -14.61
C GLU A 279 16.35 23.97 -14.90
N ASP A 280 17.29 23.49 -14.12
CA ASP A 280 18.73 23.75 -14.29
C ASP A 280 19.27 23.13 -15.58
N ASP A 281 18.81 21.93 -15.94
CA ASP A 281 19.17 21.25 -17.18
C ASP A 281 18.60 22.01 -18.40
N LEU A 282 17.39 22.51 -18.29
CA LEU A 282 16.75 23.35 -19.34
C LEU A 282 17.46 24.68 -19.49
N LEU A 283 17.91 25.31 -18.40
CA LEU A 283 18.71 26.56 -18.45
C LEU A 283 20.13 26.33 -18.96
N ALA A 284 20.67 25.10 -18.82
CA ALA A 284 21.97 24.72 -19.39
C ALA A 284 21.92 24.53 -20.91
N VAL A 285 20.72 24.42 -21.51
CA VAL A 285 20.54 24.35 -22.96
C VAL A 285 21.01 25.66 -23.61
N ARG A 286 21.90 25.54 -24.60
CA ARG A 286 22.49 26.68 -25.28
C ARG A 286 21.45 27.64 -25.89
N ASN A 287 21.45 28.88 -25.47
CA ASN A 287 20.53 29.96 -25.86
C ASN A 287 19.08 29.81 -25.37
N PHE A 288 18.83 28.93 -24.39
CA PHE A 288 17.56 28.81 -23.67
C PHE A 288 17.67 29.61 -22.37
N GLY A 289 16.86 30.63 -22.21
CA GLY A 289 16.93 31.57 -21.07
C GLY A 289 15.66 31.52 -20.22
N GLN A 290 15.68 32.25 -19.10
CA GLN A 290 14.58 32.29 -18.13
C GLN A 290 13.20 32.55 -18.79
N LYS A 291 13.13 33.52 -19.72
CA LYS A 291 11.87 33.82 -20.43
C LYS A 291 11.33 32.66 -21.26
N SER A 292 12.22 31.80 -21.80
CA SER A 292 11.81 30.60 -22.55
C SER A 292 11.40 29.48 -21.62
N LEU A 293 11.96 29.42 -20.40
CA LEU A 293 11.57 28.52 -19.36
C LEU A 293 10.16 28.86 -18.83
N ASP A 294 9.90 30.14 -18.57
CA ASP A 294 8.59 30.61 -18.09
C ASP A 294 7.49 30.35 -19.14
N GLU A 295 7.78 30.58 -20.42
CA GLU A 295 6.89 30.28 -21.54
C GLU A 295 6.60 28.77 -21.61
N LEU A 296 7.62 27.92 -21.45
CA LEU A 296 7.49 26.47 -21.43
C LEU A 296 6.61 25.99 -20.27
N LYS A 297 6.85 26.50 -19.04
CA LYS A 297 6.05 26.18 -17.85
C LYS A 297 4.58 26.54 -18.07
N GLN A 298 4.29 27.72 -18.53
CA GLN A 298 2.94 28.22 -18.80
C GLN A 298 2.20 27.34 -19.84
N ARG A 299 2.91 26.84 -20.85
CA ARG A 299 2.32 25.95 -21.87
C ARG A 299 2.09 24.53 -21.35
N LEU A 300 3.01 24.00 -20.54
CA LEU A 300 2.84 22.69 -19.89
C LEU A 300 1.67 22.72 -18.89
N GLU A 301 1.51 23.78 -18.12
CA GLU A 301 0.38 23.99 -17.21
C GLU A 301 -0.96 24.08 -17.97
N ALA A 302 -1.00 24.80 -19.08
CA ALA A 302 -2.20 24.93 -19.92
C ALA A 302 -2.66 23.59 -20.52
N LEU A 303 -1.74 22.65 -20.70
CA LEU A 303 -2.02 21.28 -21.18
C LEU A 303 -2.22 20.26 -20.03
N GLY A 304 -2.18 20.72 -18.76
CA GLY A 304 -2.41 19.88 -17.59
C GLY A 304 -1.18 19.07 -17.14
N TYR A 305 0.01 19.39 -17.64
CA TYR A 305 1.27 18.80 -17.16
C TYR A 305 1.86 19.72 -16.09
N ALA A 306 1.85 19.26 -14.82
CA ALA A 306 2.54 19.99 -13.74
C ALA A 306 4.05 19.87 -13.94
N PRO A 307 4.82 20.99 -14.02
CA PRO A 307 6.27 20.94 -14.10
C PRO A 307 6.86 20.35 -12.81
N ALA A 308 7.94 19.59 -12.91
CA ALA A 308 8.60 18.86 -11.82
C ALA A 308 9.24 19.78 -10.72
N GLY A 309 8.78 21.00 -10.55
CA GLY A 309 9.26 21.97 -9.57
C GLY A 309 8.16 22.76 -8.82
N ALA A 310 6.89 22.65 -9.21
CA ALA A 310 5.84 23.59 -8.76
C ALA A 310 5.06 23.17 -7.49
N THR A 311 5.40 22.05 -6.82
CA THR A 311 4.61 21.55 -5.67
C THR A 311 5.10 22.03 -4.29
N ALA A 312 6.17 22.82 -4.21
CA ALA A 312 6.68 23.31 -2.91
C ALA A 312 6.27 24.75 -2.57
N GLU A 313 6.00 25.62 -3.57
CA GLU A 313 5.69 27.03 -3.31
C GLU A 313 4.19 27.35 -3.37
N ALA A 314 3.40 26.61 -4.16
CA ALA A 314 1.95 26.81 -4.22
C ALA A 314 1.18 26.32 -2.97
N GLY A 315 1.77 25.45 -2.16
CA GLY A 315 1.21 24.98 -0.88
C GLY A 315 1.36 26.00 0.24
N GLU A 316 2.46 26.77 0.27
CA GLU A 316 2.70 27.77 1.32
C GLU A 316 1.95 29.10 1.08
N GLU A 317 1.71 29.48 -0.18
CA GLU A 317 0.90 30.68 -0.49
C GLU A 317 -0.60 30.45 -0.33
N ALA A 318 -1.09 29.21 -0.59
CA ALA A 318 -2.49 28.85 -0.35
C ALA A 318 -2.81 28.72 1.16
N GLU A 319 -1.88 28.25 2.00
CA GLU A 319 -2.05 28.23 3.46
C GLU A 319 -1.94 29.62 4.09
N LYS A 320 -1.10 30.51 3.56
CA LYS A 320 -1.01 31.89 4.03
C LYS A 320 -2.23 32.72 3.63
N GLY A 321 -2.77 32.54 2.43
CA GLY A 321 -3.98 33.19 1.97
C GLY A 321 -5.23 32.73 2.73
N ALA A 322 -5.33 31.44 3.10
CA ALA A 322 -6.43 30.92 3.91
C ALA A 322 -6.33 31.35 5.39
N ALA A 323 -5.12 31.55 5.92
CA ALA A 323 -4.91 32.04 7.29
C ALA A 323 -5.12 33.54 7.45
N GLU A 324 -4.93 34.34 6.38
CA GLU A 324 -5.27 35.79 6.38
C GLU A 324 -6.77 36.02 6.18
N ALA A 325 -7.44 35.25 5.32
CA ALA A 325 -8.89 35.36 5.12
C ALA A 325 -9.68 34.97 6.38
N SER A 326 -9.24 33.97 7.13
CA SER A 326 -9.89 33.59 8.40
C SER A 326 -9.65 34.59 9.54
N LYS A 327 -8.58 35.40 9.49
CA LYS A 327 -8.34 36.48 10.46
C LYS A 327 -9.13 37.76 10.18
N GLU A 328 -9.44 38.03 8.91
CA GLU A 328 -10.30 39.16 8.55
C GLU A 328 -11.79 38.87 8.83
N GLU A 329 -12.25 37.61 8.69
CA GLU A 329 -13.61 37.22 9.10
C GLU A 329 -13.80 37.22 10.63
N GLU A 330 -12.78 36.85 11.41
CA GLU A 330 -12.86 36.88 12.89
C GLU A 330 -12.78 38.32 13.45
N GLN A 331 -12.15 39.27 12.74
CA GLN A 331 -12.13 40.68 13.14
C GLN A 331 -13.41 41.43 12.75
N SER A 332 -14.15 40.98 11.74
CA SER A 332 -15.42 41.59 11.36
C SER A 332 -16.59 41.15 12.26
N LEU A 333 -16.52 40.01 12.91
CA LEU A 333 -17.51 39.49 13.85
C LEU A 333 -17.38 40.08 15.26
N VAL A 334 -16.24 40.64 15.62
CA VAL A 334 -16.00 41.26 16.96
C VAL A 334 -16.41 42.75 16.97
N SER A 335 -16.62 43.39 15.84
CA SER A 335 -17.01 44.81 15.77
C SER A 335 -18.52 45.08 15.78
N ASP A 336 -19.37 44.06 15.69
CA ASP A 336 -20.83 44.24 15.69
C ASP A 336 -21.54 43.87 17.00
N GLU A 337 -20.79 43.45 18.08
CA GLU A 337 -21.37 43.18 19.41
C GLU A 337 -21.06 44.23 20.51
N ALA A 338 -20.61 45.41 20.15
CA ALA A 338 -20.43 46.50 21.10
C ALA A 338 -21.53 47.56 20.99
N GLY A 339 -22.73 47.24 21.38
CA GLY A 339 -23.79 48.23 21.40
C GLY A 339 -25.11 47.74 21.94
N PHE A 340 -25.20 47.28 23.17
CA PHE A 340 -26.44 47.40 23.98
C PHE A 340 -26.10 47.22 25.44
N GLY A 341 -25.98 48.32 26.15
CA GLY A 341 -25.96 48.35 27.61
C GLY A 341 -27.35 48.36 28.17
N VAL A 342 -27.57 47.66 29.27
CA VAL A 342 -28.52 48.04 30.36
C VAL A 342 -28.12 47.32 31.65
N GLU A 343 -27.81 48.10 32.60
CA GLU A 343 -27.88 48.18 34.06
C GLU A 343 -28.41 46.99 34.90
N MET A 344 -27.62 46.82 36.00
CA MET A 344 -28.04 46.66 37.41
C MET A 344 -28.70 45.35 37.90
N GLY A 345 -28.08 44.83 38.96
CA GLY A 345 -28.70 43.93 39.89
C GLY A 345 -27.71 43.16 40.76
N GLU A 346 -27.26 43.83 41.88
CA GLU A 346 -26.62 43.19 43.02
C GLU A 346 -27.54 42.12 43.66
N THR A 347 -26.92 41.07 44.18
CA THR A 347 -27.07 40.49 45.54
C THR A 347 -26.76 38.98 45.45
N GLU A 348 -25.94 38.55 46.23
CA GLU A 348 -25.77 37.97 47.57
C GLU A 348 -25.10 36.59 47.55
N GLU A 349 -24.11 36.54 48.39
CA GLU A 349 -23.39 35.38 48.93
C GLU A 349 -24.30 34.31 49.53
N LEU A 350 -23.77 33.10 49.55
CA LEU A 350 -23.82 32.07 50.62
C LEU A 350 -23.25 30.79 49.99
N GLY A 351 -22.11 30.21 50.33
CA GLY A 351 -21.65 29.80 51.65
C GLY A 351 -22.13 28.37 51.95
N HIS A 352 -21.23 27.45 51.94
CA HIS A 352 -21.10 26.27 52.78
C HIS A 352 -20.53 25.07 52.02
N GLU A 353 -19.37 24.71 52.33
CA GLU A 353 -18.83 23.79 53.35
C GLU A 353 -18.60 22.37 52.84
N ALA A 354 -17.40 22.01 53.05
CA ALA A 354 -16.75 20.72 52.90
C ALA A 354 -17.41 19.63 53.78
N GLU A 355 -17.30 18.40 53.32
CA GLU A 355 -17.06 17.29 54.27
C GLU A 355 -16.26 16.16 53.60
N GLU A 356 -15.10 16.04 54.11
CA GLU A 356 -14.15 14.96 54.10
C GLU A 356 -14.66 13.85 55.01
N VAL A 357 -14.76 12.61 54.56
CA VAL A 357 -14.65 11.45 55.46
C VAL A 357 -13.80 10.37 54.84
N ALA A 358 -12.77 10.12 55.56
CA ALA A 358 -11.75 9.11 55.38
C ALA A 358 -12.16 7.73 55.92
N ALA A 359 -11.44 6.76 55.43
CA ALA A 359 -10.82 5.63 56.13
C ALA A 359 -11.62 4.35 56.48
N GLY A 360 -10.90 3.29 56.27
CA GLY A 360 -10.91 2.03 56.98
C GLY A 360 -11.55 0.89 56.17
N GLY A 361 -10.96 -0.19 55.93
CA GLY A 361 -9.88 -0.95 56.56
C GLY A 361 -10.23 -2.42 56.53
N GLN A 362 -9.29 -3.23 56.13
CA GLN A 362 -8.99 -4.58 56.63
C GLN A 362 -9.99 -5.73 56.45
N ASP A 363 -9.52 -6.74 55.74
CA ASP A 363 -9.07 -8.10 56.14
C ASP A 363 -10.01 -9.28 55.84
N GLU A 364 -9.34 -10.34 55.36
CA GLU A 364 -9.58 -11.78 55.54
C GLU A 364 -10.77 -12.41 54.77
N GLU A 365 -10.49 -13.28 53.81
CA GLU A 365 -10.02 -14.69 53.79
C GLU A 365 -9.75 -15.14 52.37
#